data_40376d5e68dcb0c9e42af88beddb608e
#
_entry.id   40376d5e68dcb0c9e42af88beddb608e
#
_cell.length_a   1.000
_cell.length_b   1.000
_cell.length_c   1.000
_cell.angle_alpha   90.00
_cell.angle_beta   90.00
_cell.angle_gamma   90.00
#
_symmetry.space_group_name_H-M   'P 1'
#
loop_
_entity.id
_entity.type
_entity.pdbx_description
1 polymer ?
#
loop_
_entity_poly.entity_id
_entity_poly.type
_entity_poly.pdbx_seq_one_letter_code
_entity_poly.pdbx_strand_id
1 'polypeptide(L)'
;GTVVVCSTGGGDGALDYESSFTLDGGILFAASAGNMAANPSSPNQPALSVGFGQTLEAGTYVQFKGDAYDFVFRLTGQASSAVFSAPELEGGAVCTVSYGGTYSGESARGLCSGGSYSGGTVLAELTLETGLTSYGQTGGMGGRGDMIGRGDRPEGPSGNGMTPGGDFSTGGAGGGE
;
A
#
# COMPACT_ATOMS: atom_id res chain seq x y z
N GLY A 1 -12.42 -8.97 -17.78
CA GLY A 1 -11.06 -8.89 -18.38
C GLY A 1 -9.98 -9.04 -17.34
N THR A 2 -8.73 -9.07 -17.79
CA THR A 2 -7.55 -9.18 -16.91
C THR A 2 -6.58 -8.04 -17.20
N VAL A 3 -6.18 -7.33 -16.17
CA VAL A 3 -5.18 -6.26 -16.21
C VAL A 3 -4.02 -6.65 -15.31
N VAL A 4 -2.82 -6.74 -15.88
CA VAL A 4 -1.56 -6.96 -15.14
C VAL A 4 -0.61 -5.83 -15.52
N VAL A 5 -0.21 -5.06 -14.53
CA VAL A 5 0.69 -3.91 -14.71
C VAL A 5 1.74 -3.87 -13.60
N CYS A 6 2.98 -3.58 -13.96
CA CYS A 6 4.05 -3.26 -13.02
C CYS A 6 4.64 -1.90 -13.42
N SER A 7 4.74 -0.97 -12.48
CA SER A 7 5.50 0.26 -12.72
C SER A 7 6.99 -0.08 -12.81
N THR A 8 7.68 0.58 -13.74
CA THR A 8 9.11 0.32 -13.99
C THR A 8 10.05 1.20 -13.17
N GLY A 9 9.52 1.87 -12.18
CA GLY A 9 10.26 2.87 -11.38
C GLY A 9 9.92 4.30 -11.81
N GLY A 10 10.32 5.27 -11.00
CA GLY A 10 9.91 6.65 -11.14
C GLY A 10 8.94 7.04 -10.02
N GLY A 11 8.38 8.23 -10.09
CA GLY A 11 7.45 8.74 -9.07
C GLY A 11 6.08 8.07 -9.09
N ASP A 12 5.64 7.58 -10.25
CA ASP A 12 4.26 7.14 -10.47
C ASP A 12 4.07 5.66 -10.11
N GLY A 13 2.90 5.34 -9.54
CA GLY A 13 2.49 3.98 -9.26
C GLY A 13 2.03 3.23 -10.51
N ALA A 14 1.71 1.94 -10.37
CA ALA A 14 1.11 1.14 -11.44
C ALA A 14 -0.35 1.53 -11.70
N LEU A 15 -0.98 2.17 -10.74
CA LEU A 15 -2.28 2.83 -10.87
C LEU A 15 -2.08 4.31 -10.61
N ASP A 16 -2.56 5.14 -11.52
CA ASP A 16 -2.55 6.60 -11.41
C ASP A 16 -3.88 7.15 -11.94
N TYR A 17 -4.55 7.98 -11.16
CA TYR A 17 -5.83 8.58 -11.53
C TYR A 17 -6.08 9.86 -10.71
N GLU A 18 -6.74 10.83 -11.31
CA GLU A 18 -6.97 12.15 -10.68
C GLU A 18 -8.16 12.16 -9.70
N SER A 19 -9.25 11.44 -9.98
CA SER A 19 -10.48 11.56 -9.19
C SER A 19 -10.91 10.26 -8.52
N SER A 20 -11.17 9.22 -9.29
CA SER A 20 -11.63 7.92 -8.76
C SER A 20 -11.25 6.78 -9.69
N PHE A 21 -11.04 5.61 -9.12
CA PHE A 21 -10.87 4.35 -9.80
C PHE A 21 -11.80 3.31 -9.20
N THR A 22 -12.77 2.84 -9.99
CA THR A 22 -13.77 1.86 -9.57
C THR A 22 -13.45 0.49 -10.18
N LEU A 23 -13.58 -0.56 -9.39
CA LEU A 23 -13.49 -1.95 -9.82
C LEU A 23 -14.87 -2.59 -9.80
N ASP A 24 -15.40 -2.93 -10.98
CA ASP A 24 -16.72 -3.53 -11.18
C ASP A 24 -16.65 -4.98 -11.68
N GLY A 25 -15.46 -5.56 -11.73
CA GLY A 25 -15.24 -6.93 -12.17
C GLY A 25 -13.90 -7.13 -12.84
N GLY A 26 -13.59 -8.40 -13.13
CA GLY A 26 -12.33 -8.82 -13.75
C GLY A 26 -11.17 -8.94 -12.75
N ILE A 27 -10.02 -9.33 -13.29
CA ILE A 27 -8.78 -9.53 -12.51
C ILE A 27 -7.90 -8.31 -12.69
N LEU A 28 -7.45 -7.71 -11.58
CA LEU A 28 -6.46 -6.66 -11.52
C LEU A 28 -5.26 -7.12 -10.70
N PHE A 29 -4.07 -7.01 -11.26
CA PHE A 29 -2.81 -7.04 -10.51
C PHE A 29 -1.98 -5.82 -10.92
N ALA A 30 -1.71 -4.94 -9.97
CA ALA A 30 -0.95 -3.71 -10.18
C ALA A 30 0.18 -3.61 -9.15
N ALA A 31 1.43 -3.79 -9.59
CA ALA A 31 2.60 -3.79 -8.73
C ALA A 31 3.41 -2.50 -8.91
N SER A 32 3.75 -1.84 -7.81
CA SER A 32 4.39 -0.53 -7.78
C SER A 32 5.73 -0.57 -7.04
N ALA A 33 6.74 0.08 -7.64
CA ALA A 33 8.08 0.22 -7.04
C ALA A 33 8.21 1.48 -6.15
N GLY A 34 7.33 2.45 -6.31
CA GLY A 34 7.41 3.75 -5.66
C GLY A 34 6.36 3.98 -4.57
N ASN A 35 6.46 5.14 -3.94
CA ASN A 35 5.58 5.55 -2.83
C ASN A 35 4.23 6.13 -3.30
N MET A 36 4.00 6.25 -4.61
CA MET A 36 2.78 6.82 -5.19
C MET A 36 1.83 5.75 -5.76
N ALA A 37 1.83 4.55 -5.17
CA ALA A 37 0.88 3.52 -5.53
C ALA A 37 -0.53 3.94 -5.11
N ALA A 38 -1.42 4.12 -6.09
CA ALA A 38 -2.82 4.40 -5.83
C ALA A 38 -3.60 3.10 -5.57
N ASN A 39 -4.63 3.18 -4.74
CA ASN A 39 -5.54 2.09 -4.45
C ASN A 39 -6.90 2.36 -5.10
N PRO A 40 -7.68 1.33 -5.43
CA PRO A 40 -9.07 1.54 -5.85
C PRO A 40 -9.84 2.37 -4.81
N SER A 41 -10.50 3.45 -5.25
CA SER A 41 -11.22 4.35 -4.36
C SER A 41 -12.62 3.84 -4.00
N SER A 42 -13.22 3.04 -4.86
CA SER A 42 -14.56 2.47 -4.69
C SER A 42 -14.64 1.11 -5.36
N PRO A 43 -14.00 0.06 -4.79
CA PRO A 43 -14.11 -1.26 -5.36
C PRO A 43 -15.49 -1.85 -5.07
N ASN A 44 -16.21 -2.29 -6.10
CA ASN A 44 -17.46 -3.02 -5.98
C ASN A 44 -17.24 -4.54 -5.85
N GLN A 45 -15.99 -4.98 -6.01
CA GLN A 45 -15.51 -6.32 -5.65
C GLN A 45 -14.37 -6.18 -4.64
N PRO A 46 -14.12 -7.15 -3.76
CA PRO A 46 -13.01 -7.08 -2.81
C PRO A 46 -11.68 -6.86 -3.51
N ALA A 47 -10.83 -6.06 -2.89
CA ALA A 47 -9.47 -5.79 -3.35
C ALA A 47 -8.49 -5.84 -2.18
N LEU A 48 -7.24 -6.25 -2.46
CA LEU A 48 -6.13 -6.22 -1.53
C LEU A 48 -5.12 -5.18 -1.98
N SER A 49 -4.61 -4.43 -1.00
CA SER A 49 -3.43 -3.58 -1.16
C SER A 49 -2.37 -4.06 -0.18
N VAL A 50 -1.27 -4.58 -0.70
CA VAL A 50 -0.21 -5.17 0.13
C VAL A 50 1.12 -4.47 -0.06
N GLY A 51 1.76 -4.08 1.06
CA GLY A 51 3.15 -3.64 1.10
C GLY A 51 4.04 -4.82 1.44
N PHE A 52 5.08 -5.06 0.65
CA PHE A 52 5.98 -6.21 0.84
C PHE A 52 7.01 -6.00 1.96
N GLY A 53 7.10 -4.78 2.52
CA GLY A 53 8.10 -4.43 3.53
C GLY A 53 9.53 -4.35 2.99
N GLN A 54 9.73 -4.66 1.73
CA GLN A 54 10.98 -4.62 0.98
C GLN A 54 10.70 -4.45 -0.51
N THR A 55 11.71 -4.13 -1.28
CA THR A 55 11.63 -4.15 -2.73
C THR A 55 11.85 -5.58 -3.24
N LEU A 56 10.89 -6.10 -3.98
CA LEU A 56 10.99 -7.36 -4.70
C LEU A 56 11.54 -7.08 -6.11
N GLU A 57 12.47 -7.90 -6.55
CA GLU A 57 13.09 -7.78 -7.87
C GLU A 57 12.17 -8.28 -8.99
N ALA A 58 12.41 -7.77 -10.21
CA ALA A 58 11.78 -8.29 -11.41
C ALA A 58 12.02 -9.81 -11.52
N GLY A 59 11.01 -10.56 -11.94
CA GLY A 59 11.05 -12.02 -12.00
C GLY A 59 10.57 -12.72 -10.74
N THR A 60 10.41 -12.01 -9.61
CA THR A 60 9.84 -12.58 -8.39
C THR A 60 8.37 -12.97 -8.62
N TYR A 61 7.98 -14.11 -8.11
CA TYR A 61 6.58 -14.56 -8.09
C TYR A 61 5.87 -14.01 -6.86
N VAL A 62 4.60 -13.63 -7.03
CA VAL A 62 3.68 -13.24 -5.96
C VAL A 62 2.43 -14.09 -6.09
N GLN A 63 2.03 -14.75 -5.01
CA GLN A 63 0.84 -15.60 -4.96
C GLN A 63 -0.22 -14.98 -4.05
N PHE A 64 -1.47 -15.05 -4.50
CA PHE A 64 -2.68 -14.78 -3.72
C PHE A 64 -3.53 -16.04 -3.74
N LYS A 65 -3.68 -16.67 -2.58
CA LYS A 65 -4.33 -17.98 -2.45
C LYS A 65 -5.43 -17.92 -1.40
N GLY A 66 -6.60 -18.36 -1.80
CA GLY A 66 -7.75 -18.66 -0.94
C GLY A 66 -8.23 -20.08 -1.17
N ASP A 67 -9.33 -20.46 -0.55
CA ASP A 67 -9.91 -21.79 -0.70
C ASP A 67 -10.40 -22.06 -2.14
N ALA A 68 -10.92 -21.03 -2.81
CA ALA A 68 -11.53 -21.13 -4.15
C ALA A 68 -10.61 -20.68 -5.29
N TYR A 69 -9.42 -20.13 -4.99
CA TYR A 69 -8.52 -19.57 -6.00
C TYR A 69 -7.05 -19.69 -5.64
N ASP A 70 -6.20 -19.66 -6.67
CA ASP A 70 -4.74 -19.62 -6.55
C ASP A 70 -4.18 -18.81 -7.73
N PHE A 71 -4.01 -17.50 -7.50
CA PHE A 71 -3.46 -16.59 -8.49
C PHE A 71 -1.98 -16.37 -8.25
N VAL A 72 -1.19 -16.58 -9.30
CA VAL A 72 0.25 -16.33 -9.26
C VAL A 72 0.61 -15.33 -10.34
N PHE A 73 1.37 -14.32 -9.95
CA PHE A 73 1.89 -13.29 -10.86
C PHE A 73 3.41 -13.27 -10.80
N ARG A 74 4.04 -13.05 -11.94
CA ARG A 74 5.48 -12.81 -12.03
C ARG A 74 5.72 -11.33 -12.25
N LEU A 75 6.45 -10.70 -11.35
CA LEU A 75 6.81 -9.29 -11.48
C LEU A 75 7.62 -9.06 -12.76
N THR A 76 7.19 -8.10 -13.58
CA THR A 76 7.93 -7.67 -14.78
C THR A 76 8.85 -6.49 -14.52
N GLY A 77 8.76 -5.87 -13.34
CA GLY A 77 9.60 -4.82 -12.81
C GLY A 77 9.80 -5.00 -11.30
N GLN A 78 10.61 -4.15 -10.69
CA GLN A 78 10.72 -4.10 -9.22
C GLN A 78 9.41 -3.64 -8.60
N ALA A 79 9.09 -4.14 -7.40
CA ALA A 79 7.89 -3.71 -6.68
C ALA A 79 8.10 -3.72 -5.15
N SER A 80 7.58 -2.70 -4.46
CA SER A 80 7.49 -2.63 -3.01
C SER A 80 6.08 -2.85 -2.49
N SER A 81 5.08 -2.78 -3.38
CA SER A 81 3.67 -2.99 -3.08
C SER A 81 2.92 -3.53 -4.29
N ALA A 82 1.74 -4.10 -4.04
CA ALA A 82 0.82 -4.51 -5.10
C ALA A 82 -0.63 -4.32 -4.68
N VAL A 83 -1.49 -4.05 -5.67
CA VAL A 83 -2.94 -4.14 -5.57
C VAL A 83 -3.40 -5.35 -6.35
N PHE A 84 -4.24 -6.16 -5.72
CA PHE A 84 -4.86 -7.34 -6.34
C PHE A 84 -6.36 -7.34 -6.13
N SER A 85 -7.12 -7.68 -7.16
CA SER A 85 -8.56 -7.90 -7.10
C SER A 85 -8.97 -8.94 -8.13
N ALA A 86 -9.94 -9.76 -7.79
CA ALA A 86 -10.50 -10.78 -8.68
C ALA A 86 -11.96 -11.06 -8.27
N PRO A 87 -12.81 -11.51 -9.21
CA PRO A 87 -14.21 -11.86 -8.90
C PRO A 87 -14.36 -12.99 -7.87
N GLU A 88 -13.32 -13.81 -7.72
CA GLU A 88 -13.29 -14.94 -6.77
C GLU A 88 -13.02 -14.51 -5.32
N LEU A 89 -12.66 -13.26 -5.08
CA LEU A 89 -12.46 -12.75 -3.73
C LEU A 89 -13.82 -12.49 -3.06
N GLU A 90 -13.97 -12.99 -1.85
CA GLU A 90 -15.17 -12.81 -1.05
C GLU A 90 -14.83 -12.14 0.29
N GLY A 91 -15.66 -11.16 0.71
CA GLY A 91 -15.53 -10.55 2.03
C GLY A 91 -15.73 -11.59 3.14
N GLY A 92 -14.86 -11.59 4.15
CA GLY A 92 -14.82 -12.57 5.23
C GLY A 92 -13.98 -13.82 4.93
N ALA A 93 -13.61 -14.07 3.67
CA ALA A 93 -12.71 -15.17 3.32
C ALA A 93 -11.26 -14.85 3.68
N VAL A 94 -10.43 -15.88 3.83
CA VAL A 94 -8.99 -15.72 4.08
C VAL A 94 -8.22 -15.78 2.78
N CYS A 95 -7.31 -14.84 2.60
CA CYS A 95 -6.33 -14.83 1.52
C CYS A 95 -4.92 -14.91 2.09
N THR A 96 -4.16 -15.92 1.70
CA THR A 96 -2.73 -16.03 1.97
C THR A 96 -1.96 -15.34 0.85
N VAL A 97 -1.10 -14.40 1.21
CA VAL A 97 -0.18 -13.72 0.29
C VAL A 97 1.21 -14.26 0.50
N SER A 98 1.86 -14.68 -0.59
CA SER A 98 3.24 -15.19 -0.55
C SER A 98 4.07 -14.57 -1.68
N TYR A 99 5.38 -14.54 -1.52
CA TYR A 99 6.31 -14.06 -2.56
C TYR A 99 7.58 -14.92 -2.65
N GLY A 100 8.31 -14.79 -3.75
CA GLY A 100 9.49 -15.60 -4.04
C GLY A 100 9.12 -16.97 -4.60
N GLY A 101 9.85 -18.01 -4.20
CA GLY A 101 9.60 -19.37 -4.63
C GLY A 101 9.79 -19.60 -6.13
N THR A 102 9.14 -20.63 -6.63
CA THR A 102 9.18 -21.06 -8.03
C THR A 102 7.79 -21.34 -8.56
N TYR A 103 7.64 -21.22 -9.89
CA TYR A 103 6.42 -21.60 -10.59
C TYR A 103 6.75 -22.52 -11.76
N SER A 104 6.04 -23.65 -11.89
CA SER A 104 6.34 -24.69 -12.89
C SER A 104 5.65 -24.46 -14.25
N GLY A 105 4.70 -23.56 -14.33
CA GLY A 105 3.94 -23.27 -15.54
C GLY A 105 4.50 -22.10 -16.36
N GLU A 106 3.67 -21.60 -17.25
CA GLU A 106 4.00 -20.48 -18.11
C GLU A 106 3.67 -19.14 -17.45
N SER A 107 4.42 -18.10 -17.84
CA SER A 107 4.13 -16.72 -17.44
C SER A 107 4.06 -15.85 -18.69
N ALA A 108 2.87 -15.35 -18.97
CA ALA A 108 2.63 -14.43 -20.08
C ALA A 108 2.28 -13.05 -19.53
N ARG A 109 3.11 -12.04 -19.84
CA ARG A 109 2.91 -10.65 -19.40
C ARG A 109 2.67 -10.50 -17.89
N GLY A 110 3.33 -11.36 -17.09
CA GLY A 110 3.22 -11.34 -15.64
C GLY A 110 2.11 -12.22 -15.06
N LEU A 111 1.13 -12.68 -15.84
CA LEU A 111 0.14 -13.66 -15.39
C LEU A 111 0.69 -15.07 -15.56
N CYS A 112 0.60 -15.89 -14.52
CA CYS A 112 1.03 -17.27 -14.50
C CYS A 112 -0.16 -18.21 -14.74
N SER A 113 0.04 -19.28 -15.52
CA SER A 113 -0.98 -20.27 -15.84
C SER A 113 -0.41 -21.66 -16.09
N GLY A 114 -1.23 -22.71 -15.91
CA GLY A 114 -0.91 -24.08 -16.25
C GLY A 114 0.18 -24.73 -15.41
N GLY A 115 0.43 -24.21 -14.20
CA GLY A 115 1.46 -24.74 -13.30
C GLY A 115 1.08 -24.66 -11.83
N SER A 116 2.09 -24.85 -10.98
CA SER A 116 1.96 -24.77 -9.52
C SER A 116 3.09 -23.95 -8.91
N TYR A 117 2.73 -23.21 -7.87
CA TYR A 117 3.65 -22.41 -7.06
C TYR A 117 4.18 -23.21 -5.87
N SER A 118 5.44 -23.04 -5.54
CA SER A 118 6.07 -23.72 -4.40
C SER A 118 7.26 -22.94 -3.84
N GLY A 119 7.55 -23.16 -2.57
CA GLY A 119 8.76 -22.68 -1.90
C GLY A 119 8.82 -21.16 -1.63
N GLY A 120 7.69 -20.45 -1.73
CA GLY A 120 7.66 -19.03 -1.39
C GLY A 120 7.58 -18.75 0.10
N THR A 121 7.84 -17.50 0.44
CA THR A 121 7.71 -16.97 1.81
C THR A 121 6.30 -16.41 1.99
N VAL A 122 5.57 -16.86 3.00
CA VAL A 122 4.28 -16.26 3.37
C VAL A 122 4.53 -14.88 3.93
N LEU A 123 3.91 -13.87 3.30
CA LEU A 123 3.91 -12.50 3.76
C LEU A 123 2.87 -12.27 4.84
N ALA A 124 1.64 -12.70 4.58
CA ALA A 124 0.50 -12.54 5.48
C ALA A 124 -0.64 -13.50 5.14
N GLU A 125 -1.49 -13.76 6.14
CA GLU A 125 -2.83 -14.34 5.99
C GLU A 125 -3.82 -13.25 6.40
N LEU A 126 -4.70 -12.86 5.49
CA LEU A 126 -5.57 -11.69 5.62
C LEU A 126 -7.04 -12.12 5.50
N THR A 127 -7.86 -11.71 6.45
CA THR A 127 -9.31 -11.78 6.28
C THR A 127 -9.75 -10.63 5.39
N LEU A 128 -10.39 -10.92 4.28
CA LEU A 128 -10.82 -9.94 3.30
C LEU A 128 -12.00 -9.12 3.79
N GLU A 129 -11.95 -7.82 3.55
CA GLU A 129 -13.11 -6.93 3.67
C GLU A 129 -13.96 -6.98 2.39
N THR A 130 -15.19 -6.51 2.44
CA THR A 130 -16.04 -6.38 1.24
C THR A 130 -15.57 -5.31 0.27
N GLY A 131 -14.70 -4.41 0.73
CA GLY A 131 -14.05 -3.36 -0.03
C GLY A 131 -12.56 -3.60 -0.18
N LEU A 132 -11.75 -2.64 0.29
CA LEU A 132 -10.29 -2.69 0.22
C LEU A 132 -9.68 -3.19 1.53
N THR A 133 -9.02 -4.32 1.49
CA THR A 133 -8.18 -4.83 2.58
C THR A 133 -6.75 -4.33 2.37
N SER A 134 -6.15 -3.74 3.40
CA SER A 134 -4.79 -3.21 3.32
C SER A 134 -3.84 -3.91 4.30
N TYR A 135 -2.61 -4.19 3.86
CA TYR A 135 -1.56 -4.78 4.68
C TYR A 135 -0.21 -4.10 4.41
N GLY A 136 0.52 -3.78 5.46
CA GLY A 136 1.82 -3.12 5.36
C GLY A 136 1.74 -1.67 4.88
N GLN A 137 2.91 -1.07 4.58
CA GLN A 137 2.95 0.26 3.98
C GLN A 137 2.79 0.14 2.47
N THR A 138 1.62 0.48 2.00
CA THR A 138 1.36 0.70 0.59
C THR A 138 1.55 2.19 0.33
N GLY A 139 2.62 2.56 -0.38
CA GLY A 139 2.92 3.97 -0.65
C GLY A 139 1.75 4.62 -1.39
N GLY A 140 1.00 5.47 -0.71
CA GLY A 140 -0.08 6.28 -1.27
C GLY A 140 -0.27 7.53 -0.44
N MET A 141 -0.19 8.70 -1.04
CA MET A 141 -0.75 9.93 -0.49
C MET A 141 -2.28 9.85 -0.58
N GLY A 142 -2.95 9.25 0.39
CA GLY A 142 -4.40 9.20 0.35
C GLY A 142 -5.04 8.21 1.29
N GLY A 143 -4.71 8.28 2.56
CA GLY A 143 -5.43 7.63 3.63
C GLY A 143 -5.01 8.27 4.93
N ARG A 144 -5.81 9.19 5.45
CA ARG A 144 -5.74 9.51 6.88
C ARG A 144 -6.10 8.23 7.61
N GLY A 145 -5.08 7.42 7.90
CA GLY A 145 -5.22 6.30 8.79
C GLY A 145 -5.72 6.80 10.14
N ASP A 146 -6.82 6.23 10.60
CA ASP A 146 -7.29 6.36 11.97
C ASP A 146 -6.11 6.10 12.90
N MET A 147 -5.74 7.12 13.66
CA MET A 147 -4.84 6.96 14.80
C MET A 147 -5.59 6.22 15.90
N ILE A 148 -5.53 4.91 15.87
CA ILE A 148 -5.95 4.09 17.00
C ILE A 148 -4.98 4.35 18.14
N GLY A 149 -5.50 4.93 19.22
CA GLY A 149 -4.96 4.82 20.56
C GLY A 149 -3.68 5.60 20.86
N ARG A 150 -3.83 6.89 21.05
CA ARG A 150 -2.87 7.62 21.89
C ARG A 150 -3.19 7.27 23.35
N GLY A 151 -2.45 6.29 23.88
CA GLY A 151 -2.46 5.95 25.28
C GLY A 151 -2.19 7.18 26.13
N ASP A 152 -2.90 7.27 27.24
CA ASP A 152 -2.81 8.28 28.28
C ASP A 152 -1.36 8.67 28.61
N ARG A 153 -1.05 9.92 28.35
CA ARG A 153 0.16 10.54 28.88
C ARG A 153 -0.23 11.11 30.26
N PRO A 154 0.42 10.71 31.36
CA PRO A 154 0.13 11.28 32.67
C PRO A 154 0.50 12.77 32.68
N GLU A 155 -0.45 13.57 33.19
CA GLU A 155 -0.27 15.00 33.42
C GLU A 155 0.89 15.25 34.38
N GLY A 156 1.89 15.99 33.91
CA GLY A 156 2.92 16.55 34.75
C GLY A 156 2.40 17.79 35.49
N PRO A 157 2.90 18.10 36.72
CA PRO A 157 2.33 19.09 37.60
C PRO A 157 2.49 20.52 37.05
N SER A 158 1.42 21.30 37.21
CA SER A 158 1.36 22.74 36.97
C SER A 158 2.43 23.49 37.78
N GLY A 159 3.37 24.09 37.10
CA GLY A 159 4.29 25.07 37.68
C GLY A 159 3.84 26.50 37.39
N ASN A 160 3.56 27.18 38.48
CA ASN A 160 3.11 28.55 38.67
C ASN A 160 3.99 29.61 37.98
N GLY A 161 3.34 30.58 37.38
CA GLY A 161 3.55 32.00 37.48
C GLY A 161 4.90 32.61 37.08
N MET A 162 4.89 33.46 36.06
CA MET A 162 5.63 34.72 36.14
C MET A 162 4.96 35.74 35.20
N THR A 163 4.62 36.84 35.82
CA THR A 163 4.03 38.08 35.31
C THR A 163 4.87 38.80 34.27
N PRO A 164 4.24 39.63 33.41
CA PRO A 164 4.93 40.45 32.44
C PRO A 164 5.34 41.80 33.06
N GLY A 165 6.52 42.25 32.73
CA GLY A 165 7.00 43.57 33.13
C GLY A 165 8.27 43.96 32.40
N GLY A 166 8.20 45.03 31.67
CA GLY A 166 9.42 45.68 31.19
C GLY A 166 9.29 46.37 29.84
N ASP A 167 8.55 47.41 29.84
CA ASP A 167 8.62 48.55 28.93
C ASP A 167 10.06 49.11 28.83
N PHE A 168 10.60 49.26 27.66
CA PHE A 168 11.73 50.19 27.46
C PHE A 168 11.53 50.98 26.15
N SER A 169 11.10 52.17 26.40
CA SER A 169 11.00 53.33 25.50
C SER A 169 12.39 53.96 25.31
N THR A 170 12.55 54.50 24.11
CA THR A 170 13.17 55.75 23.69
C THR A 170 14.70 55.89 23.64
N GLY A 171 15.09 56.54 22.58
CA GLY A 171 16.14 57.52 22.45
C GLY A 171 17.30 57.04 21.59
N GLY A 172 17.69 57.66 20.57
CA GLY A 172 17.82 59.01 20.21
C GLY A 172 18.99 59.15 19.24
N ALA A 173 18.76 59.80 18.20
CA ALA A 173 19.46 60.78 17.43
C ALA A 173 21.02 60.89 17.48
N GLY A 174 21.56 61.20 16.29
CA GLY A 174 22.77 61.95 16.04
C GLY A 174 23.81 61.12 15.29
N GLY A 175 24.26 61.43 14.12
CA GLY A 175 24.73 62.70 13.59
C GLY A 175 26.16 62.53 13.22
N GLY A 176 26.53 62.87 12.04
CA GLY A 176 27.80 63.53 11.81
C GLY A 176 28.83 62.77 10.96
N GLU A 177 29.09 63.40 9.82
CA GLU A 177 30.29 63.44 8.98
C GLU A 177 30.58 62.25 8.07
#